data_a4f35e3a11a7e87f0e3dfdd40f8e96ec
#
_entry.id   a4f35e3a11a7e87f0e3dfdd40f8e96ec
#
_cell.length_a   1.000
_cell.length_b   1.000
_cell.length_c   1.000
_cell.angle_alpha   90.00
_cell.angle_beta   90.00
_cell.angle_gamma   90.00
#
_symmetry.space_group_name_H-M   'P 1'
#
loop_
_entity.id
_entity.type
_entity.pdbx_description
1 polymer ?
#
loop_
_entity_poly.entity_id
_entity_poly.type
_entity_poly.pdbx_seq_one_letter_code
_entity_poly.pdbx_strand_id
1 'polypeptide(L)'
;MTEKQLPAIGGTSFEGLKQTNQYGAEYWSARDLQPLLGYSQWRRFEQAVERAITSCKQSGNDPGYHFAGAGKMVELGSGSTREVPDYQLSRFACYLIAQNGDPRKPEIALAQKYFAVQARRQELSDQLVADIERLELRKQTAEEFKALSGAAQDAGVQSKMFGVFHDAGYKGLYGGLGRDA
;
A
#
# COMPACT_ATOMS: atom_id res chain seq x y z
N MET A 1 -16.23 -8.28 11.46
CA MET A 1 -16.25 -6.93 10.85
C MET A 1 -16.40 -7.12 9.35
N THR A 2 -17.53 -6.71 8.79
CA THR A 2 -17.87 -6.94 7.38
C THR A 2 -16.90 -6.12 6.50
N GLU A 3 -16.08 -6.79 5.69
CA GLU A 3 -15.32 -6.12 4.61
C GLU A 3 -16.33 -5.36 3.75
N LYS A 4 -16.29 -4.04 3.81
CA LYS A 4 -17.01 -3.19 2.88
C LYS A 4 -16.30 -3.26 1.53
N GLN A 5 -16.68 -4.25 0.74
CA GLN A 5 -16.28 -4.35 -0.67
C GLN A 5 -16.73 -3.11 -1.44
N LEU A 6 -15.97 -2.75 -2.49
CA LEU A 6 -16.45 -1.80 -3.50
C LEU A 6 -17.88 -2.20 -3.91
N PRO A 7 -18.79 -1.24 -4.07
CA PRO A 7 -20.14 -1.55 -4.46
C PRO A 7 -20.14 -2.35 -5.76
N ALA A 8 -20.80 -3.48 -5.74
CA ALA A 8 -20.98 -4.33 -6.90
C ALA A 8 -21.94 -3.63 -7.88
N ILE A 9 -21.51 -3.41 -9.10
CA ILE A 9 -22.39 -3.04 -10.20
C ILE A 9 -22.75 -4.34 -10.91
N GLY A 10 -24.03 -4.69 -10.91
CA GLY A 10 -24.50 -5.94 -11.52
C GLY A 10 -23.99 -7.23 -10.85
N GLY A 11 -23.68 -7.22 -9.55
CA GLY A 11 -23.20 -8.39 -8.80
C GLY A 11 -21.68 -8.63 -8.88
N THR A 12 -20.94 -7.88 -9.68
CA THR A 12 -19.49 -8.02 -9.84
C THR A 12 -18.75 -6.98 -8.99
N SER A 13 -17.84 -7.42 -8.12
CA SER A 13 -16.99 -6.53 -7.30
C SER A 13 -15.61 -6.36 -7.92
N PHE A 14 -14.87 -5.33 -7.51
CA PHE A 14 -13.48 -5.12 -7.92
C PHE A 14 -12.60 -6.36 -7.65
N GLU A 15 -12.73 -6.95 -6.47
CA GLU A 15 -11.98 -8.17 -6.13
C GLU A 15 -12.46 -9.39 -6.94
N GLY A 16 -13.73 -9.44 -7.34
CA GLY A 16 -14.27 -10.51 -8.17
C GLY A 16 -13.76 -10.48 -9.62
N LEU A 17 -13.23 -9.36 -10.09
CA LEU A 17 -12.59 -9.23 -11.42
C LEU A 17 -11.10 -9.59 -11.41
N LYS A 18 -10.53 -9.83 -10.23
CA LYS A 18 -9.13 -10.16 -10.06
C LYS A 18 -8.79 -11.47 -10.77
N GLN A 19 -7.72 -11.47 -11.51
CA GLN A 19 -7.14 -12.62 -12.19
C GLN A 19 -5.71 -12.84 -11.72
N THR A 20 -5.17 -14.03 -11.95
CA THR A 20 -3.79 -14.37 -11.62
C THR A 20 -3.10 -14.86 -12.89
N ASN A 21 -1.94 -14.32 -13.19
CA ASN A 21 -1.17 -14.75 -14.34
C ASN A 21 -0.37 -16.04 -14.04
N GLN A 22 0.30 -16.58 -15.06
CA GLN A 22 1.12 -17.79 -14.94
C GLN A 22 2.27 -17.70 -13.93
N TYR A 23 2.65 -16.50 -13.51
CA TYR A 23 3.70 -16.23 -12.52
C TYR A 23 3.14 -15.96 -11.11
N GLY A 24 1.83 -16.12 -10.90
CA GLY A 24 1.18 -15.88 -9.62
C GLY A 24 0.89 -14.41 -9.31
N ALA A 25 1.16 -13.49 -10.24
CA ALA A 25 0.88 -12.07 -10.05
C ALA A 25 -0.60 -11.74 -10.32
N GLU A 26 -1.20 -10.97 -9.43
CA GLU A 26 -2.57 -10.49 -9.55
C GLU A 26 -2.69 -9.37 -10.59
N TYR A 27 -3.72 -9.44 -11.42
CA TYR A 27 -4.02 -8.40 -12.39
C TYR A 27 -5.52 -8.26 -12.65
N TRP A 28 -5.91 -7.15 -13.27
CA TRP A 28 -7.26 -6.85 -13.74
C TRP A 28 -7.22 -6.55 -15.25
N SER A 29 -8.17 -7.11 -16.01
CA SER A 29 -8.39 -6.69 -17.39
C SER A 29 -9.03 -5.29 -17.40
N ALA A 30 -8.47 -4.37 -18.17
CA ALA A 30 -9.00 -3.02 -18.28
C ALA A 30 -10.43 -3.03 -18.89
N ARG A 31 -10.72 -3.97 -19.76
CA ARG A 31 -12.07 -4.12 -20.34
C ARG A 31 -13.08 -4.65 -19.33
N ASP A 32 -12.67 -5.46 -18.37
CA ASP A 32 -13.56 -5.91 -17.28
C ASP A 32 -13.76 -4.79 -16.25
N LEU A 33 -12.74 -3.96 -16.03
CA LEU A 33 -12.80 -2.81 -15.14
C LEU A 33 -13.65 -1.66 -15.71
N GLN A 34 -13.68 -1.49 -17.04
CA GLN A 34 -14.40 -0.43 -17.74
C GLN A 34 -15.87 -0.30 -17.28
N PRO A 35 -16.72 -1.35 -17.32
CA PRO A 35 -18.12 -1.23 -16.90
C PRO A 35 -18.24 -1.01 -15.39
N LEU A 36 -17.36 -1.59 -14.58
CA LEU A 36 -17.35 -1.39 -13.12
C LEU A 36 -17.11 0.08 -12.74
N LEU A 37 -16.35 0.83 -13.54
CA LEU A 37 -16.11 2.25 -13.37
C LEU A 37 -17.12 3.14 -14.13
N GLY A 38 -18.23 2.56 -14.60
CA GLY A 38 -19.35 3.28 -15.23
C GLY A 38 -19.03 3.82 -16.63
N TYR A 39 -18.07 3.24 -17.36
CA TYR A 39 -17.78 3.62 -18.73
C TYR A 39 -18.47 2.70 -19.73
N SER A 40 -19.41 3.22 -20.51
CA SER A 40 -20.07 2.50 -21.60
C SER A 40 -19.23 2.40 -22.88
N GLN A 41 -18.30 3.33 -23.10
CA GLN A 41 -17.47 3.41 -24.29
C GLN A 41 -16.00 3.24 -23.97
N TRP A 42 -15.33 2.31 -24.65
CA TRP A 42 -13.90 2.04 -24.51
C TRP A 42 -13.04 3.30 -24.68
N ARG A 43 -13.25 4.07 -25.74
CA ARG A 43 -12.49 5.28 -26.04
C ARG A 43 -12.45 6.29 -24.86
N ARG A 44 -13.57 6.44 -24.14
CA ARG A 44 -13.64 7.34 -22.98
C ARG A 44 -12.92 6.75 -21.76
N PHE A 45 -12.99 5.44 -21.60
CA PHE A 45 -12.26 4.75 -20.55
C PHE A 45 -10.75 4.77 -20.82
N GLU A 46 -10.34 4.50 -22.05
CA GLU A 46 -8.95 4.54 -22.51
C GLU A 46 -8.29 5.90 -22.23
N GLN A 47 -9.00 7.02 -22.40
CA GLN A 47 -8.51 8.35 -22.02
C GLN A 47 -8.22 8.45 -20.49
N ALA A 48 -8.99 7.75 -19.63
CA ALA A 48 -8.69 7.69 -18.20
C ALA A 48 -7.46 6.82 -17.93
N VAL A 49 -7.29 5.73 -18.68
CA VAL A 49 -6.09 4.88 -18.63
C VAL A 49 -4.85 5.66 -19.06
N GLU A 50 -4.90 6.42 -20.14
CA GLU A 50 -3.79 7.25 -20.63
C GLU A 50 -3.37 8.33 -19.60
N ARG A 51 -4.33 8.98 -18.94
CA ARG A 51 -4.05 9.91 -17.86
C ARG A 51 -3.40 9.21 -16.66
N ALA A 52 -3.87 8.01 -16.33
CA ALA A 52 -3.29 7.21 -15.26
C ALA A 52 -1.85 6.76 -15.59
N ILE A 53 -1.57 6.36 -16.82
CA ILE A 53 -0.22 6.07 -17.32
C ILE A 53 0.68 7.29 -17.18
N THR A 54 0.19 8.48 -17.58
CA THR A 54 0.92 9.74 -17.43
C THR A 54 1.21 10.04 -15.96
N SER A 55 0.22 9.90 -15.09
CA SER A 55 0.35 10.09 -13.64
C SER A 55 1.37 9.10 -13.04
N CYS A 56 1.34 7.84 -13.43
CA CYS A 56 2.30 6.81 -13.04
C CYS A 56 3.73 7.23 -13.38
N LYS A 57 3.96 7.64 -14.63
CA LYS A 57 5.27 8.08 -15.10
C LYS A 57 5.78 9.33 -14.36
N GLN A 58 4.91 10.32 -14.14
CA GLN A 58 5.27 11.57 -13.46
C GLN A 58 5.56 11.35 -11.95
N SER A 59 5.00 10.32 -11.34
CA SER A 59 5.31 9.92 -9.96
C SER A 59 6.57 9.05 -9.83
N GLY A 60 7.34 8.87 -10.90
CA GLY A 60 8.61 8.14 -10.90
C GLY A 60 8.47 6.61 -11.01
N ASN A 61 7.27 6.11 -11.32
CA ASN A 61 7.04 4.69 -11.53
C ASN A 61 7.11 4.34 -13.03
N ASP A 62 7.58 3.14 -13.36
CA ASP A 62 7.55 2.64 -14.73
C ASP A 62 6.16 2.10 -15.07
N PRO A 63 5.43 2.72 -16.03
CA PRO A 63 4.12 2.23 -16.43
C PRO A 63 4.13 0.79 -16.97
N GLY A 64 5.25 0.30 -17.51
CA GLY A 64 5.36 -1.06 -18.04
C GLY A 64 5.07 -2.15 -17.01
N TYR A 65 5.36 -1.91 -15.73
CA TYR A 65 5.04 -2.84 -14.64
C TYR A 65 3.57 -2.79 -14.20
N HIS A 66 2.83 -1.78 -14.59
CA HIS A 66 1.49 -1.54 -14.06
C HIS A 66 0.40 -1.57 -15.14
N PHE A 67 0.73 -1.31 -16.40
CA PHE A 67 -0.17 -1.21 -17.54
C PHE A 67 0.36 -2.05 -18.71
N ALA A 68 0.42 -3.37 -18.55
CA ALA A 68 0.93 -4.24 -19.60
C ALA A 68 -0.11 -4.36 -20.73
N GLY A 69 0.30 -4.04 -21.97
CA GLY A 69 -0.54 -4.22 -23.15
C GLY A 69 -0.92 -5.69 -23.35
N ALA A 70 -2.18 -5.95 -23.64
CA ALA A 70 -2.72 -7.29 -23.85
C ALA A 70 -3.79 -7.28 -24.94
N GLY A 71 -4.08 -8.47 -25.50
CA GLY A 71 -5.25 -8.70 -26.35
C GLY A 71 -6.34 -9.42 -25.55
N LYS A 72 -7.59 -9.05 -25.76
CA LYS A 72 -8.75 -9.77 -25.23
C LYS A 72 -9.65 -10.27 -26.34
N MET A 73 -9.98 -11.56 -26.29
CA MET A 73 -10.96 -12.14 -27.21
C MET A 73 -12.36 -11.74 -26.74
N VAL A 74 -13.12 -11.12 -27.63
CA VAL A 74 -14.53 -10.76 -27.41
C VAL A 74 -15.41 -11.49 -28.41
N GLU A 75 -16.56 -11.98 -27.96
CA GLU A 75 -17.55 -12.61 -28.82
C GLU A 75 -18.32 -11.53 -29.60
N LEU A 76 -18.50 -11.77 -30.90
CA LEU A 76 -19.37 -10.99 -31.75
C LEU A 76 -20.73 -11.68 -31.83
N GLY A 77 -21.81 -10.91 -32.04
CA GLY A 77 -23.19 -11.42 -32.11
C GLY A 77 -23.45 -12.51 -33.14
N SER A 78 -22.47 -12.83 -34.01
CA SER A 78 -22.48 -13.91 -35.01
C SER A 78 -21.83 -15.22 -34.51
N GLY A 79 -21.43 -15.33 -33.27
CA GLY A 79 -20.68 -16.49 -32.74
C GLY A 79 -19.19 -16.51 -33.11
N SER A 80 -18.70 -15.52 -33.88
CA SER A 80 -17.27 -15.34 -34.14
C SER A 80 -16.60 -14.56 -33.00
N THR A 81 -15.30 -14.80 -32.77
CA THR A 81 -14.50 -14.07 -31.79
C THR A 81 -13.58 -13.08 -32.49
N ARG A 82 -13.30 -11.96 -31.84
CA ARG A 82 -12.35 -10.96 -32.30
C ARG A 82 -11.42 -10.56 -31.18
N GLU A 83 -10.14 -10.47 -31.47
CA GLU A 83 -9.19 -9.88 -30.55
C GLU A 83 -9.31 -8.35 -30.56
N VAL A 84 -9.36 -7.77 -29.38
CA VAL A 84 -9.40 -6.31 -29.17
C VAL A 84 -8.29 -5.89 -28.21
N PRO A 85 -7.74 -4.67 -28.36
CA PRO A 85 -6.75 -4.16 -27.43
C PRO A 85 -7.28 -4.12 -25.99
N ASP A 86 -6.47 -4.55 -25.04
CA ASP A 86 -6.75 -4.54 -23.59
C ASP A 86 -5.46 -4.20 -22.83
N TYR A 87 -5.55 -4.04 -21.52
CA TYR A 87 -4.43 -3.92 -20.63
C TYR A 87 -4.59 -4.89 -19.46
N GLN A 88 -3.49 -5.52 -19.05
CA GLN A 88 -3.38 -6.16 -17.74
C GLN A 88 -2.91 -5.08 -16.76
N LEU A 89 -3.77 -4.78 -15.80
CA LEU A 89 -3.59 -3.69 -14.85
C LEU A 89 -3.18 -4.26 -13.49
N SER A 90 -2.12 -3.72 -12.88
CA SER A 90 -1.85 -3.97 -11.48
C SER A 90 -2.91 -3.30 -10.59
N ARG A 91 -3.00 -3.66 -9.32
CA ARG A 91 -3.86 -2.97 -8.33
C ARG A 91 -3.57 -1.47 -8.28
N PHE A 92 -2.30 -1.09 -8.32
CA PHE A 92 -1.87 0.31 -8.35
C PHE A 92 -2.38 1.05 -9.60
N ALA A 93 -2.30 0.42 -10.78
CA ALA A 93 -2.88 0.98 -12.02
C ALA A 93 -4.39 1.22 -11.89
N CYS A 94 -5.13 0.27 -11.31
CA CYS A 94 -6.57 0.42 -11.07
C CYS A 94 -6.87 1.62 -10.17
N TYR A 95 -6.04 1.87 -9.15
CA TYR A 95 -6.15 3.05 -8.27
C TYR A 95 -5.92 4.35 -9.04
N LEU A 96 -4.86 4.41 -9.84
CA LEU A 96 -4.57 5.58 -10.67
C LEU A 96 -5.67 5.86 -11.70
N ILE A 97 -6.26 4.82 -12.32
CA ILE A 97 -7.38 4.98 -13.24
C ILE A 97 -8.61 5.57 -12.53
N ALA A 98 -8.93 5.09 -11.33
CA ALA A 98 -10.03 5.63 -10.55
C ALA A 98 -9.78 7.09 -10.13
N GLN A 99 -8.54 7.44 -9.73
CA GLN A 99 -8.17 8.81 -9.36
C GLN A 99 -8.21 9.78 -10.56
N ASN A 100 -7.88 9.30 -11.77
CA ASN A 100 -7.90 10.07 -13.02
C ASN A 100 -9.22 9.93 -13.80
N GLY A 101 -10.21 9.22 -13.23
CA GLY A 101 -11.55 9.06 -13.79
C GLY A 101 -12.40 10.34 -13.67
N ASP A 102 -13.55 10.35 -14.33
CA ASP A 102 -14.51 11.47 -14.25
C ASP A 102 -15.29 11.39 -12.91
N PRO A 103 -15.04 12.30 -11.94
CA PRO A 103 -15.67 12.25 -10.62
C PRO A 103 -17.19 12.50 -10.64
N ARG A 104 -17.76 12.96 -11.76
CA ARG A 104 -19.20 13.09 -11.95
C ARG A 104 -19.89 11.73 -12.08
N LYS A 105 -19.13 10.67 -12.34
CA LYS A 105 -19.64 9.29 -12.36
C LYS A 105 -19.72 8.75 -10.94
N PRO A 106 -20.89 8.26 -10.48
CA PRO A 106 -21.05 7.71 -9.14
C PRO A 106 -20.07 6.56 -8.84
N GLU A 107 -19.78 5.73 -9.84
CA GLU A 107 -18.88 4.58 -9.75
C GLU A 107 -17.43 5.03 -9.48
N ILE A 108 -16.98 6.08 -10.16
CA ILE A 108 -15.66 6.69 -9.93
C ILE A 108 -15.60 7.31 -8.54
N ALA A 109 -16.60 8.09 -8.14
CA ALA A 109 -16.64 8.70 -6.80
C ALA A 109 -16.60 7.64 -5.69
N LEU A 110 -17.30 6.52 -5.87
CA LEU A 110 -17.28 5.39 -4.93
C LEU A 110 -15.92 4.68 -4.91
N ALA A 111 -15.28 4.49 -6.07
CA ALA A 111 -13.95 3.91 -6.15
C ALA A 111 -12.90 4.81 -5.47
N GLN A 112 -12.93 6.13 -5.71
CA GLN A 112 -12.06 7.10 -5.05
C GLN A 112 -12.22 7.07 -3.53
N LYS A 113 -13.47 7.05 -3.04
CA LYS A 113 -13.75 6.90 -1.60
C LYS A 113 -13.20 5.60 -1.04
N TYR A 114 -13.40 4.48 -1.73
CA TYR A 114 -12.86 3.19 -1.31
C TYR A 114 -11.35 3.22 -1.15
N PHE A 115 -10.63 3.72 -2.16
CA PHE A 115 -9.17 3.77 -2.14
C PHE A 115 -8.63 4.73 -1.08
N ALA A 116 -9.28 5.88 -0.87
CA ALA A 116 -8.92 6.80 0.20
C ALA A 116 -9.06 6.14 1.59
N VAL A 117 -10.14 5.38 1.81
CA VAL A 117 -10.33 4.63 3.06
C VAL A 117 -9.30 3.53 3.24
N GLN A 118 -8.95 2.79 2.17
CA GLN A 118 -7.93 1.74 2.24
C GLN A 118 -6.54 2.31 2.51
N ALA A 119 -6.16 3.42 1.85
CA ALA A 119 -4.90 4.10 2.12
C ALA A 119 -4.81 4.52 3.61
N ARG A 120 -5.87 5.12 4.15
CA ARG A 120 -5.91 5.52 5.57
C ARG A 120 -5.81 4.33 6.53
N ARG A 121 -6.44 3.21 6.20
CA ARG A 121 -6.33 1.97 6.99
C ARG A 121 -4.90 1.45 7.01
N GLN A 122 -4.21 1.50 5.87
CA GLN A 122 -2.82 1.07 5.77
C GLN A 122 -1.91 1.97 6.60
N GLU A 123 -2.06 3.29 6.50
CA GLU A 123 -1.31 4.24 7.34
C GLU A 123 -1.46 3.96 8.84
N LEU A 124 -2.70 3.69 9.30
CA LEU A 124 -2.96 3.37 10.70
C LEU A 124 -2.35 2.03 11.11
N SER A 125 -2.36 1.03 10.23
CA SER A 125 -1.72 -0.26 10.47
C SER A 125 -0.21 -0.11 10.60
N ASP A 126 0.42 0.64 9.70
CA ASP A 126 1.86 0.88 9.70
C ASP A 126 2.30 1.66 10.96
N GLN A 127 1.50 2.64 11.40
CA GLN A 127 1.72 3.34 12.67
C GLN A 127 1.66 2.40 13.87
N LEU A 128 0.67 1.50 13.92
CA LEU A 128 0.53 0.53 15.00
C LEU A 128 1.72 -0.41 15.07
N VAL A 129 2.19 -0.92 13.94
CA VAL A 129 3.39 -1.77 13.87
C VAL A 129 4.61 -1.03 14.38
N ALA A 130 4.85 0.21 13.94
CA ALA A 130 5.96 1.03 14.40
C ALA A 130 5.90 1.32 15.91
N ASP A 131 4.70 1.54 16.46
CA ASP A 131 4.53 1.77 17.90
C ASP A 131 4.80 0.49 18.72
N ILE A 132 4.40 -0.69 18.24
CA ILE A 132 4.72 -1.97 18.85
C ILE A 132 6.23 -2.20 18.88
N GLU A 133 6.91 -2.00 17.74
CA GLU A 133 8.37 -2.14 17.64
C GLU A 133 9.10 -1.20 18.63
N ARG A 134 8.65 0.05 18.75
CA ARG A 134 9.19 1.01 19.72
C ARG A 134 9.00 0.55 21.17
N LEU A 135 7.83 -0.03 21.49
CA LEU A 135 7.55 -0.56 22.83
C LEU A 135 8.43 -1.76 23.15
N GLU A 136 8.63 -2.65 22.20
CA GLU A 136 9.51 -3.82 22.37
C GLU A 136 10.97 -3.39 22.56
N LEU A 137 11.45 -2.45 21.73
CA LEU A 137 12.80 -1.90 21.87
C LEU A 137 13.00 -1.25 23.25
N ARG A 138 12.01 -0.50 23.75
CA ARG A 138 12.07 0.09 25.10
C ARG A 138 12.14 -0.97 26.19
N LYS A 139 11.41 -2.08 26.08
CA LYS A 139 11.46 -3.18 27.04
C LYS A 139 12.85 -3.84 27.05
N GLN A 140 13.37 -4.18 25.88
CA GLN A 140 14.70 -4.75 25.72
C GLN A 140 15.76 -3.83 26.30
N THR A 141 15.74 -2.54 25.96
CA THR A 141 16.66 -1.55 26.50
C THR A 141 16.57 -1.47 28.04
N ALA A 142 15.35 -1.51 28.61
CA ALA A 142 15.16 -1.48 30.05
C ALA A 142 15.73 -2.75 30.72
N GLU A 143 15.57 -3.92 30.15
CA GLU A 143 16.13 -5.18 30.63
C GLU A 143 17.64 -5.18 30.55
N GLU A 144 18.24 -4.71 29.48
CA GLU A 144 19.67 -4.57 29.31
C GLU A 144 20.28 -3.58 30.35
N PHE A 145 19.61 -2.43 30.56
CA PHE A 145 20.00 -1.48 31.60
C PHE A 145 19.93 -2.08 33.01
N LYS A 146 18.92 -2.90 33.28
CA LYS A 146 18.80 -3.60 34.56
C LYS A 146 19.92 -4.62 34.73
N ALA A 147 20.23 -5.39 33.67
CA ALA A 147 21.32 -6.35 33.68
C ALA A 147 22.68 -5.65 33.87
N LEU A 148 22.92 -4.55 33.12
CA LEU A 148 24.12 -3.72 33.25
C LEU A 148 24.28 -3.14 34.66
N SER A 149 23.18 -2.64 35.26
CA SER A 149 23.17 -2.12 36.62
C SER A 149 23.47 -3.21 37.66
N GLY A 150 22.91 -4.43 37.46
CA GLY A 150 23.21 -5.59 38.29
C GLY A 150 24.69 -5.96 38.23
N ALA A 151 25.25 -6.09 37.04
CA ALA A 151 26.67 -6.40 36.85
C ALA A 151 27.59 -5.32 37.43
N ALA A 152 27.24 -4.05 37.34
CA ALA A 152 27.99 -2.95 37.95
C ALA A 152 27.92 -3.01 39.46
N GLN A 153 26.81 -3.40 40.05
CA GLN A 153 26.66 -3.60 41.47
C GLN A 153 27.53 -4.76 42.01
N ASP A 154 27.50 -5.88 41.24
CA ASP A 154 28.33 -7.06 41.59
C ASP A 154 29.83 -6.74 41.49
N ALA A 155 30.19 -5.85 40.54
CA ALA A 155 31.57 -5.33 40.43
C ALA A 155 31.95 -4.27 41.50
N GLY A 156 31.05 -3.96 42.44
CA GLY A 156 31.31 -3.07 43.56
C GLY A 156 31.04 -1.58 43.33
N VAL A 157 30.31 -1.22 42.26
CA VAL A 157 29.87 0.17 42.04
C VAL A 157 28.83 0.54 43.10
N GLN A 158 29.15 1.55 43.94
CA GLN A 158 28.25 2.01 45.00
C GLN A 158 27.00 2.70 44.41
N SER A 159 25.84 2.52 45.05
CA SER A 159 24.54 3.07 44.59
C SER A 159 24.58 4.57 44.25
N LYS A 160 25.34 5.37 45.03
CA LYS A 160 25.53 6.81 44.80
C LYS A 160 26.27 7.15 43.49
N MET A 161 27.00 6.17 42.91
CA MET A 161 27.79 6.34 41.69
C MET A 161 27.04 5.88 40.43
N PHE A 162 25.84 5.27 40.53
CA PHE A 162 25.09 4.79 39.36
C PHE A 162 24.72 5.90 38.40
N GLY A 163 24.41 7.11 38.88
CA GLY A 163 24.15 8.26 38.00
C GLY A 163 25.35 8.60 37.11
N VAL A 164 26.55 8.63 37.70
CA VAL A 164 27.79 8.89 36.96
C VAL A 164 28.13 7.75 36.03
N PHE A 165 27.92 6.50 36.45
CA PHE A 165 28.16 5.31 35.64
C PHE A 165 27.28 5.31 34.40
N HIS A 166 25.97 5.56 34.54
CA HIS A 166 25.05 5.63 33.41
C HIS A 166 25.35 6.83 32.48
N ASP A 167 25.66 8.01 33.05
CA ASP A 167 26.02 9.19 32.24
C ASP A 167 27.28 8.96 31.42
N ALA A 168 28.29 8.28 32.00
CA ALA A 168 29.50 7.89 31.27
C ALA A 168 29.20 6.92 30.13
N GLY A 169 28.28 5.96 30.33
CA GLY A 169 27.80 5.05 29.32
C GLY A 169 27.10 5.80 28.15
N TYR A 170 26.23 6.75 28.46
CA TYR A 170 25.59 7.60 27.45
C TYR A 170 26.59 8.44 26.68
N LYS A 171 27.54 9.07 27.33
CA LYS A 171 28.60 9.85 26.70
C LYS A 171 29.45 9.02 25.76
N GLY A 172 29.73 7.76 26.10
CA GLY A 172 30.46 6.84 25.25
C GLY A 172 29.70 6.42 24.03
N LEU A 173 28.40 6.17 24.14
CA LEU A 173 27.53 5.72 23.05
C LEU A 173 27.11 6.86 22.08
N TYR A 174 26.90 8.06 22.61
CA TYR A 174 26.31 9.18 21.87
C TYR A 174 27.28 10.36 21.65
N GLY A 175 28.56 10.05 21.52
CA GLY A 175 29.58 11.03 21.12
C GLY A 175 29.73 12.22 22.07
N GLY A 176 29.56 12.01 23.39
CA GLY A 176 29.72 13.03 24.42
C GLY A 176 28.42 13.64 24.96
N LEU A 177 27.25 13.29 24.39
CA LEU A 177 25.95 13.68 24.94
C LEU A 177 25.63 12.88 26.21
N GLY A 178 25.36 13.56 27.31
CA GLY A 178 24.96 12.93 28.57
C GLY A 178 23.51 12.50 28.58
N ARG A 179 23.09 11.86 29.70
CA ARG A 179 21.74 11.35 29.90
C ARG A 179 20.64 12.41 29.80
N ASP A 180 20.91 13.64 30.15
CA ASP A 180 19.95 14.75 30.25
C ASP A 180 20.13 15.77 29.08
N ALA A 181 20.81 15.39 27.98
CA ALA A 181 21.07 16.22 26.83
C ALA A 181 19.97 16.15 25.77
#